data_cda231c14cf432098b4ab6f91443322c
#
_entry.id   cda231c14cf432098b4ab6f91443322c
#
_cell.length_a   1.000
_cell.length_b   1.000
_cell.length_c   1.000
_cell.angle_alpha   90.00
_cell.angle_beta   90.00
_cell.angle_gamma   90.00
#
_symmetry.space_group_name_H-M   'P 1'
#
loop_
_entity.id
_entity.type
_entity.pdbx_description
1 polymer ?
#
loop_
_entity_poly.entity_id
_entity_poly.type
_entity_poly.pdbx_seq_one_letter_code
_entity_poly.pdbx_strand_id
1 'polypeptide(L)'
;MAKALIVCATRTGETMKIGELIAEGIRFSGHEVNVVKVNDVKKEADLQGYDALVFGSATYHGGMIQGMKTMLFLAEKAGLEGKTGGAFGAFGWSGEAPGRIFDTMKNIFKMNMVSDPLRLKSSSLGGGIQMAQDYGREVAEKL
;
A
#
# COMPACT_ATOMS: atom_id res chain seq x y z
N MET A 1 0.06 -21.01 0.75
CA MET A 1 0.67 -19.74 1.17
C MET A 1 0.28 -18.66 0.18
N ALA A 2 -0.29 -17.58 0.68
CA ALA A 2 -0.66 -16.47 -0.19
C ALA A 2 0.51 -15.50 -0.37
N LYS A 3 0.38 -14.61 -1.33
CA LYS A 3 1.44 -13.70 -1.74
C LYS A 3 0.92 -12.27 -1.86
N ALA A 4 1.61 -11.33 -1.24
CA ALA A 4 1.25 -9.93 -1.25
C ALA A 4 2.33 -9.07 -1.91
N LEU A 5 1.92 -7.97 -2.52
CA LEU A 5 2.83 -6.97 -3.07
C LEU A 5 2.54 -5.62 -2.41
N ILE A 6 3.57 -4.97 -1.91
CA ILE A 6 3.48 -3.62 -1.37
C ILE A 6 4.26 -2.69 -2.29
N VAL A 7 3.60 -1.65 -2.80
CA VAL A 7 4.22 -0.68 -3.71
C VAL A 7 4.25 0.68 -3.04
N CYS A 8 5.42 1.27 -2.95
CA CYS A 8 5.65 2.53 -2.23
C CYS A 8 6.15 3.64 -3.13
N ALA A 9 5.54 4.82 -2.98
CA ALA A 9 6.05 6.06 -3.56
C ALA A 9 6.51 6.95 -2.41
N THR A 10 7.80 7.26 -2.35
CA THR A 10 8.39 7.98 -1.23
C THR A 10 9.45 8.96 -1.71
N ARG A 11 9.63 10.05 -0.98
CA ARG A 11 10.69 11.02 -1.23
C ARG A 11 11.79 10.94 -0.20
N THR A 12 11.43 10.71 1.06
CA THR A 12 12.37 10.68 2.18
C THR A 12 12.64 9.28 2.71
N GLY A 13 11.93 8.28 2.18
CA GLY A 13 12.04 6.91 2.65
C GLY A 13 11.09 6.55 3.78
N GLU A 14 10.31 7.49 4.30
CA GLU A 14 9.41 7.21 5.42
C GLU A 14 8.27 6.27 5.03
N THR A 15 7.66 6.49 3.88
CA THR A 15 6.60 5.60 3.37
C THR A 15 7.14 4.18 3.16
N MET A 16 8.38 4.07 2.69
CA MET A 16 9.02 2.77 2.50
C MET A 16 9.21 2.04 3.83
N LYS A 17 9.59 2.76 4.89
CA LYS A 17 9.72 2.18 6.23
C LYS A 17 8.37 1.64 6.73
N ILE A 18 7.29 2.39 6.50
CA ILE A 18 5.95 1.94 6.87
C ILE A 18 5.59 0.68 6.09
N GLY A 19 5.88 0.67 4.78
CA GLY A 19 5.64 -0.50 3.94
C GLY A 19 6.38 -1.74 4.42
N GLU A 20 7.64 -1.57 4.85
CA GLU A 20 8.43 -2.68 5.39
C GLU A 20 7.82 -3.23 6.68
N LEU A 21 7.29 -2.37 7.54
CA LEU A 21 6.63 -2.79 8.79
C LEU A 21 5.31 -3.52 8.51
N ILE A 22 4.56 -3.07 7.51
CA ILE A 22 3.35 -3.77 7.07
C ILE A 22 3.75 -5.18 6.57
N ALA A 23 4.84 -5.25 5.81
CA ALA A 23 5.36 -6.52 5.31
C ALA A 23 5.72 -7.47 6.46
N GLU A 24 6.32 -6.96 7.53
CA GLU A 24 6.62 -7.77 8.72
C GLU A 24 5.35 -8.41 9.29
N GLY A 25 4.26 -7.62 9.41
CA GLY A 25 2.99 -8.13 9.90
C GLY A 25 2.43 -9.24 9.02
N ILE A 26 2.58 -9.12 7.70
CA ILE A 26 2.15 -10.16 6.76
C ILE A 26 3.00 -11.41 6.92
N ARG A 27 4.33 -11.25 7.06
CA ARG A 27 5.24 -12.38 7.25
C ARG A 27 5.00 -13.12 8.55
N PHE A 28 4.68 -12.40 9.64
CA PHE A 28 4.37 -13.02 10.92
C PHE A 28 3.18 -13.97 10.81
N SER A 29 2.30 -13.73 9.85
CA SER A 29 1.11 -14.56 9.61
C SER A 29 1.36 -15.71 8.64
N GLY A 30 2.61 -15.89 8.17
CA GLY A 30 3.00 -17.03 7.36
C GLY A 30 2.84 -16.86 5.86
N HIS A 31 2.67 -15.63 5.37
CA HIS A 31 2.51 -15.37 3.94
C HIS A 31 3.76 -14.71 3.35
N GLU A 32 3.91 -14.83 2.03
CA GLU A 32 4.99 -14.17 1.31
C GLU A 32 4.60 -12.72 1.00
N VAL A 33 5.59 -11.83 1.01
CA VAL A 33 5.37 -10.43 0.65
C VAL A 33 6.62 -9.86 -0.01
N ASN A 34 6.41 -9.08 -1.08
CA ASN A 34 7.46 -8.30 -1.72
C ASN A 34 7.16 -6.83 -1.51
N VAL A 35 8.18 -6.04 -1.23
CA VAL A 35 8.06 -4.58 -1.09
C VAL A 35 8.88 -3.94 -2.20
N VAL A 36 8.24 -3.14 -3.04
CA VAL A 36 8.90 -2.50 -4.18
C VAL A 36 8.55 -1.01 -4.23
N LYS A 37 9.36 -0.26 -4.96
CA LYS A 37 9.08 1.14 -5.24
C LYS A 37 8.27 1.26 -6.53
N VAL A 38 7.52 2.36 -6.67
CA VAL A 38 6.73 2.59 -7.89
C VAL A 38 7.59 2.54 -9.14
N ASN A 39 8.87 2.92 -9.07
CA ASN A 39 9.77 2.89 -10.21
C ASN A 39 10.06 1.47 -10.70
N ASP A 40 9.85 0.47 -9.88
CA ASP A 40 10.07 -0.94 -10.22
C ASP A 40 8.86 -1.55 -10.93
N VAL A 41 7.72 -0.87 -10.92
CA VAL A 41 6.50 -1.32 -11.60
C VAL A 41 6.47 -0.67 -12.97
N LYS A 42 6.74 -1.44 -14.02
CA LYS A 42 6.90 -0.92 -15.37
C LYS A 42 5.79 -1.36 -16.33
N LYS A 43 5.08 -2.41 -15.97
CA LYS A 43 4.00 -2.97 -16.81
C LYS A 43 2.96 -3.65 -15.93
N GLU A 44 1.79 -3.91 -16.48
CA GLU A 44 0.68 -4.52 -15.75
C GLU A 44 1.06 -5.89 -15.16
N ALA A 45 1.88 -6.66 -15.87
CA ALA A 45 2.29 -7.98 -15.40
C ALA A 45 3.05 -7.92 -14.07
N ASP A 46 3.69 -6.79 -13.77
CA ASP A 46 4.42 -6.62 -12.51
C ASP A 46 3.48 -6.58 -11.30
N LEU A 47 2.20 -6.35 -11.53
CA LEU A 47 1.17 -6.32 -10.49
C LEU A 47 0.32 -7.59 -10.45
N GLN A 48 0.54 -8.51 -11.34
CA GLN A 48 -0.25 -9.75 -11.46
C GLN A 48 0.39 -10.89 -10.68
N GLY A 49 -0.42 -11.87 -10.30
CA GLY A 49 0.05 -13.05 -9.58
C GLY A 49 0.10 -12.89 -8.06
N TYR A 50 -0.48 -11.80 -7.54
CA TYR A 50 -0.55 -11.55 -6.09
C TYR A 50 -2.00 -11.70 -5.61
N ASP A 51 -2.14 -12.13 -4.36
CA ASP A 51 -3.46 -12.27 -3.73
C ASP A 51 -3.88 -10.97 -3.05
N ALA A 52 -2.92 -10.16 -2.64
CA ALA A 52 -3.16 -8.86 -2.05
C ALA A 52 -2.19 -7.82 -2.61
N LEU A 53 -2.67 -6.60 -2.80
CA LEU A 53 -1.85 -5.48 -3.23
C LEU A 53 -2.09 -4.30 -2.28
N VAL A 54 -1.00 -3.75 -1.74
CA VAL A 54 -1.03 -2.65 -0.79
C VAL A 54 -0.21 -1.51 -1.37
N PHE A 55 -0.84 -0.36 -1.58
CA PHE A 55 -0.19 0.79 -2.21
C PHE A 55 -0.06 1.93 -1.22
N GLY A 56 1.13 2.54 -1.17
CA GLY A 56 1.41 3.62 -0.25
C GLY A 56 2.14 4.78 -0.88
N SER A 57 1.79 6.01 -0.45
CA SER A 57 2.44 7.21 -0.92
C SER A 57 2.43 8.28 0.18
N ALA A 58 3.49 9.07 0.24
CA ALA A 58 3.48 10.28 1.03
C ALA A 58 2.50 11.28 0.40
N THR A 59 1.92 12.15 1.23
CA THR A 59 1.10 13.25 0.74
C THR A 59 2.02 14.42 0.37
N TYR A 60 1.84 14.95 -0.82
CA TYR A 60 2.62 16.05 -1.33
C TYR A 60 1.71 16.98 -2.11
N HIS A 61 1.68 18.26 -1.72
CA HIS A 61 0.76 19.27 -2.30
C HIS A 61 -0.70 18.79 -2.32
N GLY A 62 -1.15 18.18 -1.21
CA GLY A 62 -2.53 17.73 -1.08
C GLY A 62 -2.88 16.47 -1.85
N GLY A 63 -1.90 15.77 -2.41
CA GLY A 63 -2.14 14.56 -3.17
C GLY A 63 -1.01 13.56 -3.07
N MET A 64 -1.13 12.46 -3.80
CA MET A 64 -0.09 11.44 -3.83
C MET A 64 1.08 11.87 -4.73
N ILE A 65 2.24 11.24 -4.54
CA ILE A 65 3.41 11.46 -5.39
C ILE A 65 3.08 11.04 -6.82
N GLN A 66 3.59 11.80 -7.80
CA GLN A 66 3.30 11.57 -9.22
C GLN A 66 3.57 10.12 -9.68
N GLY A 67 4.66 9.52 -9.20
CA GLY A 67 4.96 8.12 -9.53
C GLY A 67 3.85 7.16 -9.15
N MET A 68 3.16 7.42 -8.02
CA MET A 68 2.03 6.59 -7.62
C MET A 68 0.85 6.79 -8.58
N LYS A 69 0.58 8.03 -9.01
CA LYS A 69 -0.49 8.30 -9.98
C LYS A 69 -0.25 7.52 -11.27
N THR A 70 0.98 7.54 -11.76
CA THR A 70 1.37 6.82 -12.98
C THR A 70 1.19 5.32 -12.79
N MET A 71 1.61 4.79 -11.65
CA MET A 71 1.48 3.36 -11.36
C MET A 71 0.01 2.94 -11.27
N LEU A 72 -0.87 3.79 -10.73
CA LEU A 72 -2.29 3.48 -10.64
C LEU A 72 -2.95 3.35 -12.01
N PHE A 73 -2.48 4.07 -13.03
CA PHE A 73 -2.96 3.88 -14.40
C PHE A 73 -2.60 2.48 -14.92
N LEU A 74 -1.41 1.98 -14.60
CA LEU A 74 -1.02 0.61 -14.92
C LEU A 74 -1.89 -0.40 -14.16
N ALA A 75 -2.15 -0.12 -12.89
CA ALA A 75 -2.94 -0.99 -12.03
C ALA A 75 -4.37 -1.18 -12.56
N GLU A 76 -4.94 -0.13 -13.12
CA GLU A 76 -6.29 -0.21 -13.72
C GLU A 76 -6.36 -1.29 -14.79
N LYS A 77 -5.28 -1.49 -15.53
CA LYS A 77 -5.21 -2.47 -16.62
C LYS A 77 -4.80 -3.88 -16.16
N ALA A 78 -4.41 -4.02 -14.91
CA ALA A 78 -3.86 -5.29 -14.41
C ALA A 78 -4.93 -6.31 -14.00
N GLY A 79 -6.20 -5.92 -13.94
CA GLY A 79 -7.28 -6.85 -13.59
C GLY A 79 -7.28 -7.20 -12.12
N LEU A 80 -7.32 -6.19 -11.27
CA LEU A 80 -7.23 -6.40 -9.81
C LEU A 80 -8.58 -6.58 -9.12
N GLU A 81 -9.69 -6.62 -9.88
CA GLU A 81 -11.03 -6.76 -9.32
C GLU A 81 -11.13 -7.98 -8.41
N GLY A 82 -11.72 -7.78 -7.23
CA GLY A 82 -11.94 -8.85 -6.26
C GLY A 82 -10.72 -9.20 -5.41
N LYS A 83 -9.54 -8.69 -5.73
CA LYS A 83 -8.35 -8.95 -4.92
C LYS A 83 -8.36 -8.12 -3.65
N THR A 84 -7.67 -8.60 -2.62
CA THR A 84 -7.52 -7.87 -1.36
C THR A 84 -6.62 -6.67 -1.59
N GLY A 85 -7.04 -5.50 -1.10
CA GLY A 85 -6.29 -4.27 -1.27
C GLY A 85 -6.13 -3.49 0.01
N GLY A 86 -5.08 -2.69 0.08
CA GLY A 86 -4.83 -1.78 1.20
C GLY A 86 -4.17 -0.50 0.71
N ALA A 87 -4.31 0.57 1.48
CA ALA A 87 -3.71 1.85 1.18
C ALA A 87 -3.10 2.45 2.44
N PHE A 88 -1.95 3.10 2.29
CA PHE A 88 -1.26 3.70 3.44
C PHE A 88 -0.40 4.88 3.00
N GLY A 89 0.12 5.59 3.96
CA GLY A 89 1.09 6.65 3.66
C GLY A 89 1.54 7.41 4.88
N ALA A 90 2.69 8.07 4.72
CA ALA A 90 3.20 9.03 5.69
C ALA A 90 2.64 10.41 5.36
N PHE A 91 2.41 11.25 6.37
CA PHE A 91 1.95 12.61 6.16
C PHE A 91 2.67 13.60 7.08
N GLY A 92 2.81 14.85 6.61
CA GLY A 92 3.31 15.94 7.43
C GLY A 92 2.17 16.84 7.88
N TRP A 93 1.64 17.64 6.95
CA TRP A 93 0.54 18.55 7.22
C TRP A 93 -0.82 17.93 7.01
N SER A 94 -0.94 17.08 5.99
CA SER A 94 -2.21 16.49 5.59
C SER A 94 -1.98 15.06 5.12
N GLY A 95 -3.03 14.26 5.11
CA GLY A 95 -2.95 12.84 4.79
C GLY A 95 -3.90 12.42 3.68
N GLU A 96 -4.03 13.21 2.61
CA GLU A 96 -4.95 12.94 1.51
C GLU A 96 -4.54 11.75 0.66
N ALA A 97 -3.22 11.52 0.48
CA ALA A 97 -2.76 10.48 -0.44
C ALA A 97 -3.33 9.08 -0.14
N PRO A 98 -3.26 8.57 1.10
CA PRO A 98 -3.83 7.25 1.37
C PRO A 98 -5.31 7.13 1.05
N GLY A 99 -6.09 8.18 1.36
CA GLY A 99 -7.52 8.19 1.07
C GLY A 99 -7.81 8.17 -0.42
N ARG A 100 -7.04 8.90 -1.21
CA ARG A 100 -7.21 8.94 -2.67
C ARG A 100 -6.84 7.59 -3.30
N ILE A 101 -5.79 6.97 -2.81
CA ILE A 101 -5.40 5.63 -3.25
C ILE A 101 -6.50 4.63 -2.89
N PHE A 102 -6.97 4.69 -1.66
CA PHE A 102 -8.05 3.83 -1.17
C PHE A 102 -9.29 3.92 -2.05
N ASP A 103 -9.74 5.14 -2.33
CA ASP A 103 -10.95 5.37 -3.14
C ASP A 103 -10.77 4.83 -4.56
N THR A 104 -9.59 4.99 -5.14
CA THR A 104 -9.28 4.47 -6.47
C THR A 104 -9.34 2.94 -6.49
N MET A 105 -8.70 2.31 -5.51
CA MET A 105 -8.68 0.84 -5.43
C MET A 105 -10.08 0.27 -5.19
N LYS A 106 -10.84 0.91 -4.33
CA LYS A 106 -12.17 0.44 -3.97
C LYS A 106 -13.20 0.68 -5.08
N ASN A 107 -13.23 1.90 -5.61
CA ASN A 107 -14.30 2.33 -6.51
C ASN A 107 -14.00 2.11 -7.98
N ILE A 108 -12.75 2.17 -8.38
CA ILE A 108 -12.34 2.01 -9.78
C ILE A 108 -11.85 0.59 -10.05
N PHE A 109 -10.95 0.08 -9.22
CA PHE A 109 -10.40 -1.27 -9.40
C PHE A 109 -11.31 -2.36 -8.84
N LYS A 110 -12.31 -1.99 -8.03
CA LYS A 110 -13.26 -2.94 -7.42
C LYS A 110 -12.58 -3.99 -6.56
N MET A 111 -11.59 -3.56 -5.80
CA MET A 111 -10.88 -4.43 -4.87
C MET A 111 -11.61 -4.51 -3.54
N ASN A 112 -11.33 -5.58 -2.79
CA ASN A 112 -11.83 -5.75 -1.42
C ASN A 112 -10.84 -5.11 -0.46
N MET A 113 -11.16 -3.91 0.01
CA MET A 113 -10.24 -3.13 0.83
C MET A 113 -10.22 -3.61 2.28
N VAL A 114 -9.03 -3.65 2.85
CA VAL A 114 -8.80 -4.01 4.24
C VAL A 114 -8.89 -2.74 5.08
N SER A 115 -9.89 -2.66 5.95
CA SER A 115 -10.09 -1.55 6.88
C SER A 115 -9.91 -0.15 6.22
N ASP A 116 -9.77 0.90 7.01
CA ASP A 116 -9.52 2.25 6.51
C ASP A 116 -8.06 2.42 6.10
N PRO A 117 -7.74 3.44 5.27
CA PRO A 117 -6.35 3.71 4.92
C PRO A 117 -5.50 3.96 6.18
N LEU A 118 -4.28 3.41 6.19
CA LEU A 118 -3.35 3.63 7.29
C LEU A 118 -2.61 4.95 7.07
N ARG A 119 -2.75 5.88 8.00
CA ARG A 119 -2.07 7.18 7.97
C ARG A 119 -1.17 7.31 9.18
N LEU A 120 0.11 7.55 8.95
CA LEU A 120 1.09 7.74 10.01
C LEU A 120 1.95 8.97 9.73
N LYS A 121 2.26 9.74 10.77
CA LYS A 121 3.21 10.85 10.61
C LYS A 121 4.61 10.29 10.38
N SER A 122 4.93 9.23 11.09
CA SER A 122 6.25 8.60 11.03
C SER A 122 6.12 7.17 11.51
N SER A 123 6.98 6.30 11.00
CA SER A 123 7.05 4.92 11.45
C SER A 123 7.50 4.80 12.90
N SER A 124 8.18 5.82 13.44
CA SER A 124 8.77 5.78 14.76
C SER A 124 8.01 6.56 15.84
N LEU A 125 6.93 7.26 15.47
CA LEU A 125 6.17 8.08 16.41
C LEU A 125 4.82 7.47 16.77
N GLY A 126 4.38 7.70 18.00
CA GLY A 126 3.01 7.42 18.42
C GLY A 126 2.55 5.98 18.24
N GLY A 127 3.43 5.00 18.39
CA GLY A 127 3.06 3.61 18.18
C GLY A 127 2.98 3.21 16.71
N GLY A 128 3.62 3.98 15.82
CA GLY A 128 3.57 3.74 14.38
C GLY A 128 4.06 2.35 13.97
N ILE A 129 5.10 1.84 14.65
CA ILE A 129 5.62 0.50 14.36
C ILE A 129 4.50 -0.55 14.56
N GLN A 130 3.86 -0.51 15.72
CA GLN A 130 2.81 -1.46 16.05
C GLN A 130 1.61 -1.31 15.12
N MET A 131 1.21 -0.09 14.82
CA MET A 131 0.08 0.18 13.93
C MET A 131 0.33 -0.38 12.53
N ALA A 132 1.55 -0.21 12.01
CA ALA A 132 1.89 -0.72 10.68
C ALA A 132 1.94 -2.24 10.66
N GLN A 133 2.52 -2.87 11.68
CA GLN A 133 2.55 -4.32 11.79
C GLN A 133 1.14 -4.91 11.94
N ASP A 134 0.28 -4.25 12.73
CA ASP A 134 -1.11 -4.68 12.90
C ASP A 134 -1.89 -4.55 11.59
N TYR A 135 -1.63 -3.50 10.82
CA TYR A 135 -2.24 -3.35 9.50
C TYR A 135 -1.84 -4.53 8.58
N GLY A 136 -0.56 -4.92 8.64
CA GLY A 136 -0.09 -6.11 7.91
C GLY A 136 -0.81 -7.37 8.32
N ARG A 137 -1.07 -7.55 9.61
CA ARG A 137 -1.83 -8.70 10.10
C ARG A 137 -3.27 -8.68 9.60
N GLU A 138 -3.89 -7.49 9.53
CA GLU A 138 -5.23 -7.35 8.98
C GLU A 138 -5.27 -7.74 7.50
N VAL A 139 -4.27 -7.33 6.73
CA VAL A 139 -4.15 -7.74 5.33
C VAL A 139 -4.05 -9.26 5.25
N ALA A 140 -3.20 -9.85 6.08
CA ALA A 140 -2.98 -11.29 6.08
C ALA A 140 -4.25 -12.09 6.44
N GLU A 141 -5.11 -11.54 7.29
CA GLU A 141 -6.38 -12.19 7.65
C GLU A 141 -7.30 -12.38 6.44
N LYS A 142 -7.14 -11.59 5.40
CA LYS A 142 -7.93 -11.69 4.17
C LYS A 142 -7.30 -12.64 3.14
N LEU A 143 -6.15 -13.17 3.45
CA LEU A 143 -5.45 -14.12 2.60
C LEU A 143 -5.67 -15.55 3.10
#